data_95a40646b7c782e89c69492f5224c087
#
_entry.id   95a40646b7c782e89c69492f5224c087
#
_cell.length_a   1.000
_cell.length_b   1.000
_cell.length_c   1.000
_cell.angle_alpha   90.00
_cell.angle_beta   90.00
_cell.angle_gamma   90.00
#
_symmetry.space_group_name_H-M   'P 1'
#
loop_
_entity.id
_entity.type
_entity.pdbx_description
1 polymer ?
#
loop_
_entity_poly.entity_id
_entity_poly.type
_entity_poly.pdbx_seq_one_letter_code
_entity_poly.pdbx_strand_id
1 'polypeptide(L)'
;KRRGVTMKAMIVGAGKLGAKLAEFFVAENIDVTVMDSNTKVLERLNEHLDVLTVTANGIDIKMMRELNIEEYDLLVGTTENDETNTLICTLAKKLGCKQTIARIRNPEYMQQIDFIKSELGIDHIINPDLATALAMEKYLMKSYSFYTDEFASGKVQLIDFNIGTNEDFIGKKIMDIEGLDSLIIAAVTRNGEILIPNGSTVLETDDVIHIIGNTKEIERFSHRLGEDYRRKLVSNVMILGGGNVGYYLAQRLAKNKIQVTLIEQDKERCQELSEILDN
;
A
#
# COMPACT_ATOMS: atom_id res chain seq x y z
N LYS A 1 18.80 27.06 -18.70
CA LYS A 1 17.76 26.02 -18.52
C LYS A 1 18.43 24.69 -18.78
N ARG A 2 18.74 23.93 -17.71
CA ARG A 2 19.15 22.53 -17.83
C ARG A 2 17.92 21.78 -18.34
N ARG A 3 17.98 21.17 -19.52
CA ARG A 3 17.03 20.11 -19.91
C ARG A 3 17.24 18.99 -18.88
N GLY A 4 16.36 18.87 -17.90
CA GLY A 4 16.32 17.73 -17.01
C GLY A 4 16.09 16.49 -17.90
N VAL A 5 16.83 15.43 -17.65
CA VAL A 5 16.56 14.13 -18.25
C VAL A 5 15.19 13.73 -17.73
N THR A 6 14.18 13.75 -18.60
CA THR A 6 12.82 13.31 -18.25
C THR A 6 12.87 11.78 -18.12
N MET A 7 12.41 11.23 -17.02
CA MET A 7 12.28 9.80 -16.82
C MET A 7 11.36 9.21 -17.88
N LYS A 8 11.76 8.09 -18.53
CA LYS A 8 10.93 7.36 -19.49
C LYS A 8 10.38 6.09 -18.84
N ALA A 9 9.07 5.91 -18.87
CA ALA A 9 8.41 4.72 -18.34
C ALA A 9 7.57 4.02 -19.42
N MET A 10 7.62 2.69 -19.43
CA MET A 10 6.74 1.86 -20.25
C MET A 10 5.80 1.07 -19.34
N ILE A 11 4.51 1.11 -19.65
CA ILE A 11 3.47 0.33 -18.99
C ILE A 11 2.93 -0.69 -19.98
N VAL A 12 3.01 -1.97 -19.65
CA VAL A 12 2.47 -3.05 -20.47
C VAL A 12 1.22 -3.61 -19.80
N GLY A 13 0.07 -3.38 -20.46
CA GLY A 13 -1.27 -3.63 -19.95
C GLY A 13 -2.00 -2.33 -19.58
N ALA A 14 -2.99 -1.93 -20.39
CA ALA A 14 -3.79 -0.71 -20.23
C ALA A 14 -5.11 -0.96 -19.47
N GLY A 15 -5.17 -2.00 -18.64
CA GLY A 15 -6.29 -2.25 -17.73
C GLY A 15 -6.41 -1.17 -16.66
N LYS A 16 -7.32 -1.34 -15.69
CA LYS A 16 -7.59 -0.34 -14.63
C LYS A 16 -6.32 0.14 -13.91
N LEU A 17 -5.42 -0.78 -13.55
CA LEU A 17 -4.17 -0.43 -12.87
C LEU A 17 -3.21 0.31 -13.80
N GLY A 18 -2.99 -0.21 -15.02
CA GLY A 18 -2.06 0.41 -15.97
C GLY A 18 -2.51 1.81 -16.38
N ALA A 19 -3.80 2.01 -16.65
CA ALA A 19 -4.35 3.34 -16.94
C ALA A 19 -4.14 4.31 -15.76
N LYS A 20 -4.38 3.85 -14.52
CA LYS A 20 -4.19 4.71 -13.34
C LYS A 20 -2.73 5.05 -13.07
N LEU A 21 -1.81 4.12 -13.35
CA LEU A 21 -0.38 4.39 -13.29
C LEU A 21 0.05 5.39 -14.39
N ALA A 22 -0.50 5.27 -15.60
CA ALA A 22 -0.22 6.23 -16.68
C ALA A 22 -0.67 7.65 -16.29
N GLU A 23 -1.89 7.81 -15.74
CA GLU A 23 -2.37 9.10 -15.20
C GLU A 23 -1.39 9.69 -14.17
N PHE A 24 -0.97 8.87 -13.21
CA PHE A 24 -0.07 9.31 -12.15
C PHE A 24 1.31 9.71 -12.71
N PHE A 25 1.89 8.91 -13.60
CA PHE A 25 3.19 9.20 -14.18
C PHE A 25 3.20 10.46 -15.05
N VAL A 26 2.13 10.67 -15.84
CA VAL A 26 1.96 11.92 -16.61
C VAL A 26 1.86 13.14 -15.69
N ALA A 27 1.12 13.02 -14.58
CA ALA A 27 1.01 14.10 -13.59
C ALA A 27 2.36 14.46 -12.95
N GLU A 28 3.28 13.48 -12.83
CA GLU A 28 4.66 13.67 -12.34
C GLU A 28 5.66 14.06 -13.45
N ASN A 29 5.17 14.41 -14.65
CA ASN A 29 5.99 14.77 -15.82
C ASN A 29 6.96 13.66 -16.26
N ILE A 30 6.56 12.41 -16.17
CA ILE A 30 7.29 11.25 -16.70
C ILE A 30 6.83 11.04 -18.14
N ASP A 31 7.74 10.73 -19.06
CA ASP A 31 7.44 10.37 -20.44
C ASP A 31 6.92 8.92 -20.48
N VAL A 32 5.64 8.74 -20.83
CA VAL A 32 4.93 7.46 -20.69
C VAL A 32 4.61 6.83 -22.03
N THR A 33 5.01 5.59 -22.20
CA THR A 33 4.54 4.71 -23.28
C THR A 33 3.64 3.63 -22.69
N VAL A 34 2.44 3.44 -23.26
CA VAL A 34 1.51 2.40 -22.85
C VAL A 34 1.34 1.38 -23.98
N MET A 35 1.60 0.13 -23.70
CA MET A 35 1.46 -1.00 -24.64
C MET A 35 0.32 -1.91 -24.19
N ASP A 36 -0.58 -2.24 -25.12
CA ASP A 36 -1.64 -3.23 -24.90
C ASP A 36 -2.00 -3.90 -26.25
N SER A 37 -2.49 -5.11 -26.20
CA SER A 37 -3.00 -5.80 -27.39
C SER A 37 -4.39 -5.32 -27.82
N ASN A 38 -5.12 -4.66 -26.94
CA ASN A 38 -6.48 -4.15 -27.17
C ASN A 38 -6.48 -2.67 -27.56
N THR A 39 -6.61 -2.42 -28.86
CA THR A 39 -6.63 -1.07 -29.43
C THR A 39 -7.71 -0.16 -28.81
N LYS A 40 -8.90 -0.71 -28.49
CA LYS A 40 -10.00 0.09 -27.91
C LYS A 40 -9.68 0.66 -26.53
N VAL A 41 -8.88 -0.06 -25.76
CA VAL A 41 -8.45 0.41 -24.42
C VAL A 41 -7.44 1.54 -24.58
N LEU A 42 -6.53 1.43 -25.55
CA LEU A 42 -5.54 2.47 -25.86
C LEU A 42 -6.18 3.73 -26.44
N GLU A 43 -7.18 3.60 -27.31
CA GLU A 43 -7.95 4.74 -27.85
C GLU A 43 -8.59 5.55 -26.71
N ARG A 44 -9.27 4.88 -25.78
CA ARG A 44 -9.86 5.55 -24.61
C ARG A 44 -8.83 6.25 -23.73
N LEU A 45 -7.64 5.65 -23.59
CA LEU A 45 -6.56 6.26 -22.82
C LEU A 45 -6.07 7.55 -23.47
N ASN A 46 -5.91 7.57 -24.79
CA ASN A 46 -5.49 8.73 -25.58
C ASN A 46 -6.52 9.88 -25.60
N GLU A 47 -7.80 9.61 -25.31
CA GLU A 47 -8.81 10.67 -25.19
C GLU A 47 -8.55 11.57 -23.97
N HIS A 48 -7.81 11.09 -22.97
CA HIS A 48 -7.68 11.76 -21.67
C HIS A 48 -6.23 12.01 -21.24
N LEU A 49 -5.26 11.32 -21.85
CA LEU A 49 -3.85 11.40 -21.47
C LEU A 49 -2.96 11.63 -22.69
N ASP A 50 -1.96 12.48 -22.52
CA ASP A 50 -0.89 12.68 -23.51
C ASP A 50 0.20 11.63 -23.29
N VAL A 51 0.01 10.44 -23.89
CA VAL A 51 0.91 9.29 -23.79
C VAL A 51 1.14 8.66 -25.17
N LEU A 52 2.30 8.07 -25.37
CA LEU A 52 2.53 7.23 -26.54
C LEU A 52 1.82 5.88 -26.34
N THR A 53 0.91 5.51 -27.23
CA THR A 53 0.26 4.21 -27.19
C THR A 53 0.75 3.29 -28.28
N VAL A 54 0.95 2.01 -27.96
CA VAL A 54 1.46 0.98 -28.88
C VAL A 54 0.54 -0.24 -28.80
N THR A 55 -0.11 -0.57 -29.92
CA THR A 55 -0.90 -1.81 -30.01
C THR A 55 0.03 -2.98 -30.35
N ALA A 56 0.38 -3.77 -29.34
CA ALA A 56 1.23 -4.93 -29.51
C ALA A 56 1.06 -5.95 -28.35
N ASN A 57 1.57 -7.16 -28.57
CA ASN A 57 1.70 -8.12 -27.50
C ASN A 57 2.93 -7.79 -26.66
N GLY A 58 2.77 -7.65 -25.33
CA GLY A 58 3.82 -7.28 -24.41
C GLY A 58 5.04 -8.22 -24.34
N ILE A 59 4.93 -9.46 -24.85
CA ILE A 59 6.05 -10.40 -24.94
C ILE A 59 6.78 -10.33 -26.29
N ASP A 60 6.41 -9.42 -27.19
CA ASP A 60 7.04 -9.28 -28.50
C ASP A 60 8.39 -8.56 -28.37
N ILE A 61 9.48 -9.37 -28.41
CA ILE A 61 10.86 -8.88 -28.35
C ILE A 61 11.19 -7.92 -29.50
N LYS A 62 10.63 -8.15 -30.69
CA LYS A 62 10.88 -7.28 -31.86
C LYS A 62 10.31 -5.90 -31.58
N MET A 63 9.08 -5.81 -31.09
CA MET A 63 8.47 -4.55 -30.73
C MET A 63 9.23 -3.85 -29.58
N MET A 64 9.66 -4.57 -28.55
CA MET A 64 10.47 -3.98 -27.49
C MET A 64 11.76 -3.34 -28.01
N ARG A 65 12.43 -4.00 -28.99
CA ARG A 65 13.62 -3.45 -29.62
C ARG A 65 13.33 -2.25 -30.53
N GLU A 66 12.23 -2.28 -31.29
CA GLU A 66 11.79 -1.15 -32.14
C GLU A 66 11.49 0.09 -31.30
N LEU A 67 11.03 -0.10 -30.05
CA LEU A 67 10.79 0.96 -29.08
C LEU A 67 12.03 1.39 -28.29
N ASN A 68 13.19 0.80 -28.57
CA ASN A 68 14.45 1.03 -27.85
C ASN A 68 14.30 0.88 -26.35
N ILE A 69 13.85 -0.33 -25.90
CA ILE A 69 13.50 -0.59 -24.48
C ILE A 69 14.67 -0.30 -23.52
N GLU A 70 15.92 -0.36 -23.99
CA GLU A 70 17.13 -0.02 -23.24
C GLU A 70 17.23 1.46 -22.84
N GLU A 71 16.48 2.33 -23.50
CA GLU A 71 16.41 3.76 -23.12
C GLU A 71 15.40 4.04 -22.00
N TYR A 72 14.56 3.05 -21.65
CA TYR A 72 13.58 3.22 -20.60
C TYR A 72 14.18 3.04 -19.22
N ASP A 73 13.82 3.97 -18.33
CA ASP A 73 14.23 3.92 -16.94
C ASP A 73 13.41 2.88 -16.16
N LEU A 74 12.16 2.67 -16.57
CA LEU A 74 11.21 1.79 -15.89
C LEU A 74 10.28 1.09 -16.89
N LEU A 75 10.07 -0.22 -16.69
CA LEU A 75 8.95 -0.94 -17.29
C LEU A 75 8.07 -1.57 -16.21
N VAL A 76 6.76 -1.40 -16.34
CA VAL A 76 5.76 -1.99 -15.42
C VAL A 76 4.86 -2.96 -16.19
N GLY A 77 4.88 -4.23 -15.83
CA GLY A 77 3.97 -5.25 -16.35
C GLY A 77 2.70 -5.33 -15.51
N THR A 78 1.55 -4.96 -16.11
CA THR A 78 0.25 -4.84 -15.43
C THR A 78 -0.88 -5.57 -16.14
N THR A 79 -0.56 -6.55 -16.99
CA THR A 79 -1.56 -7.40 -17.65
C THR A 79 -2.35 -8.23 -16.65
N GLU A 80 -3.39 -8.90 -17.06
CA GLU A 80 -4.22 -9.73 -16.16
C GLU A 80 -3.51 -10.99 -15.67
N ASN A 81 -2.48 -11.45 -16.38
CA ASN A 81 -1.80 -12.72 -16.13
C ASN A 81 -0.42 -12.50 -15.49
N ASP A 82 -0.18 -13.15 -14.37
CA ASP A 82 1.03 -12.99 -13.56
C ASP A 82 2.27 -13.56 -14.26
N GLU A 83 2.15 -14.69 -14.97
CA GLU A 83 3.21 -15.31 -15.75
C GLU A 83 3.62 -14.41 -16.92
N THR A 84 2.64 -13.81 -17.59
CA THR A 84 2.87 -12.84 -18.65
C THR A 84 3.62 -11.61 -18.13
N ASN A 85 3.23 -11.06 -16.99
CA ASN A 85 3.90 -9.92 -16.36
C ASN A 85 5.35 -10.26 -15.99
N THR A 86 5.56 -11.46 -15.46
CA THR A 86 6.89 -12.00 -15.13
C THR A 86 7.75 -12.10 -16.38
N LEU A 87 7.22 -12.67 -17.46
CA LEU A 87 7.95 -12.83 -18.73
C LEU A 87 8.27 -11.48 -19.37
N ILE A 88 7.31 -10.55 -19.42
CA ILE A 88 7.50 -9.18 -19.95
C ILE A 88 8.67 -8.50 -19.22
N CYS A 89 8.64 -8.50 -17.89
CA CYS A 89 9.67 -7.83 -17.08
C CYS A 89 11.04 -8.49 -17.26
N THR A 90 11.09 -9.83 -17.30
CA THR A 90 12.33 -10.57 -17.54
C THR A 90 12.92 -10.24 -18.93
N LEU A 91 12.11 -10.23 -19.98
CA LEU A 91 12.54 -9.89 -21.33
C LEU A 91 13.04 -8.45 -21.40
N ALA A 92 12.29 -7.49 -20.88
CA ALA A 92 12.67 -6.09 -20.84
C ALA A 92 14.01 -5.89 -20.12
N LYS A 93 14.19 -6.54 -18.96
CA LYS A 93 15.45 -6.48 -18.20
C LYS A 93 16.64 -7.02 -19.01
N LYS A 94 16.46 -8.16 -19.67
CA LYS A 94 17.49 -8.76 -20.54
C LYS A 94 17.80 -7.93 -21.76
N LEU A 95 16.85 -7.11 -22.24
CA LEU A 95 17.03 -6.18 -23.35
C LEU A 95 17.61 -4.83 -22.91
N GLY A 96 17.86 -4.60 -21.62
CA GLY A 96 18.57 -3.43 -21.13
C GLY A 96 17.72 -2.39 -20.42
N CYS A 97 16.41 -2.61 -20.20
CA CYS A 97 15.60 -1.72 -19.37
C CYS A 97 16.22 -1.59 -17.97
N LYS A 98 16.30 -0.36 -17.44
CA LYS A 98 17.03 -0.11 -16.20
C LYS A 98 16.35 -0.73 -14.98
N GLN A 99 15.04 -0.58 -14.88
CA GLN A 99 14.23 -1.13 -13.79
C GLN A 99 12.96 -1.79 -14.31
N THR A 100 12.54 -2.87 -13.68
CA THR A 100 11.31 -3.59 -14.02
C THR A 100 10.47 -3.85 -12.78
N ILE A 101 9.16 -3.68 -12.93
CA ILE A 101 8.17 -3.96 -11.89
C ILE A 101 7.12 -4.91 -12.45
N ALA A 102 7.00 -6.11 -11.88
CA ALA A 102 5.97 -7.07 -12.26
C ALA A 102 4.81 -7.05 -11.26
N ARG A 103 3.58 -6.98 -11.76
CA ARG A 103 2.39 -7.24 -10.96
C ARG A 103 2.20 -8.75 -10.85
N ILE A 104 2.23 -9.27 -9.62
CA ILE A 104 1.97 -10.68 -9.30
C ILE A 104 0.97 -10.73 -8.15
N ARG A 105 -0.18 -11.38 -8.35
CA ARG A 105 -1.28 -11.44 -7.37
C ARG A 105 -1.47 -12.81 -6.73
N ASN A 106 -1.05 -13.86 -7.44
CA ASN A 106 -1.23 -15.24 -6.99
C ASN A 106 -0.50 -15.48 -5.66
N PRO A 107 -1.21 -15.96 -4.61
CA PRO A 107 -0.62 -16.25 -3.31
C PRO A 107 0.53 -17.28 -3.34
N GLU A 108 0.46 -18.27 -4.24
CA GLU A 108 1.49 -19.30 -4.37
C GLU A 108 2.82 -18.72 -4.86
N TYR A 109 2.77 -17.78 -5.82
CA TYR A 109 3.97 -17.10 -6.31
C TYR A 109 4.59 -16.19 -5.26
N MET A 110 3.75 -15.60 -4.40
CA MET A 110 4.22 -14.74 -3.31
C MET A 110 5.09 -15.48 -2.28
N GLN A 111 4.92 -16.79 -2.14
CA GLN A 111 5.77 -17.62 -1.26
C GLN A 111 7.18 -17.82 -1.83
N GLN A 112 7.36 -17.66 -3.14
CA GLN A 112 8.61 -17.87 -3.86
C GLN A 112 9.16 -16.56 -4.45
N ILE A 113 8.70 -15.42 -3.95
CA ILE A 113 8.94 -14.11 -4.58
C ILE A 113 10.43 -13.75 -4.67
N ASP A 114 11.21 -14.08 -3.65
CA ASP A 114 12.64 -13.78 -3.61
C ASP A 114 13.42 -14.59 -4.67
N PHE A 115 13.05 -15.86 -4.86
CA PHE A 115 13.60 -16.69 -5.91
C PHE A 115 13.24 -16.16 -7.31
N ILE A 116 11.96 -15.82 -7.53
CA ILE A 116 11.47 -15.26 -8.80
C ILE A 116 12.23 -13.96 -9.14
N LYS A 117 12.42 -13.08 -8.16
CA LYS A 117 13.17 -11.82 -8.36
C LYS A 117 14.60 -12.07 -8.73
N SER A 118 15.31 -12.91 -7.96
CA SER A 118 16.74 -13.14 -8.16
C SER A 118 17.05 -13.84 -9.48
N GLU A 119 16.33 -14.94 -9.77
CA GLU A 119 16.62 -15.78 -10.93
C GLU A 119 16.14 -15.15 -12.25
N LEU A 120 15.01 -14.45 -12.23
CA LEU A 120 14.47 -13.82 -13.43
C LEU A 120 14.94 -12.37 -13.61
N GLY A 121 15.66 -11.82 -12.65
CA GLY A 121 16.24 -10.48 -12.71
C GLY A 121 15.19 -9.36 -12.65
N ILE A 122 14.06 -9.59 -12.01
CA ILE A 122 13.00 -8.58 -11.83
C ILE A 122 13.35 -7.72 -10.62
N ASP A 123 13.40 -6.40 -10.79
CA ASP A 123 13.82 -5.51 -9.70
C ASP A 123 12.78 -5.43 -8.59
N HIS A 124 11.49 -5.29 -8.97
CA HIS A 124 10.40 -5.18 -8.00
C HIS A 124 9.19 -6.00 -8.42
N ILE A 125 8.49 -6.53 -7.41
CA ILE A 125 7.20 -7.20 -7.58
C ILE A 125 6.19 -6.48 -6.70
N ILE A 126 5.02 -6.18 -7.27
CA ILE A 126 3.91 -5.57 -6.56
C ILE A 126 2.71 -6.52 -6.55
N ASN A 127 2.05 -6.60 -5.40
CA ASN A 127 0.79 -7.31 -5.24
C ASN A 127 -0.27 -6.34 -4.72
N PRO A 128 -1.11 -5.77 -5.61
CA PRO A 128 -2.16 -4.83 -5.20
C PRO A 128 -3.21 -5.44 -4.26
N ASP A 129 -3.50 -6.73 -4.44
CA ASP A 129 -4.50 -7.44 -3.64
C ASP A 129 -4.01 -7.60 -2.20
N LEU A 130 -2.74 -7.99 -2.01
CA LEU A 130 -2.09 -8.04 -0.71
C LEU A 130 -1.96 -6.65 -0.08
N ALA A 131 -1.57 -5.63 -0.85
CA ALA A 131 -1.48 -4.26 -0.37
C ALA A 131 -2.83 -3.74 0.14
N THR A 132 -3.92 -4.07 -0.59
CA THR A 132 -5.30 -3.75 -0.18
C THR A 132 -5.67 -4.46 1.12
N ALA A 133 -5.38 -5.77 1.23
CA ALA A 133 -5.64 -6.54 2.44
C ALA A 133 -4.87 -5.99 3.66
N LEU A 134 -3.59 -5.59 3.46
CA LEU A 134 -2.77 -4.95 4.49
C LEU A 134 -3.36 -3.60 4.96
N ALA A 135 -3.85 -2.79 4.02
CA ALA A 135 -4.50 -1.52 4.35
C ALA A 135 -5.81 -1.75 5.13
N MET A 136 -6.62 -2.76 4.73
CA MET A 136 -7.84 -3.15 5.45
C MET A 136 -7.51 -3.68 6.85
N GLU A 137 -6.53 -4.57 6.98
CA GLU A 137 -6.07 -5.08 8.26
C GLU A 137 -5.62 -3.92 9.16
N LYS A 138 -4.75 -3.04 8.65
CA LYS A 138 -4.30 -1.84 9.36
C LYS A 138 -5.49 -1.02 9.83
N TYR A 139 -6.52 -0.84 9.01
CA TYR A 139 -7.74 -0.12 9.36
C TYR A 139 -8.55 -0.84 10.45
N LEU A 140 -8.73 -2.15 10.35
CA LEU A 140 -9.50 -2.95 11.32
C LEU A 140 -8.78 -3.10 12.66
N MET A 141 -7.44 -3.21 12.62
CA MET A 141 -6.60 -3.31 13.81
C MET A 141 -6.39 -1.97 14.50
N LYS A 142 -6.76 -0.87 13.84
CA LYS A 142 -6.78 0.44 14.49
C LYS A 142 -7.84 0.42 15.60
N SER A 143 -7.38 0.31 16.83
CA SER A 143 -8.12 0.84 17.96
C SER A 143 -8.51 2.28 17.60
N TYR A 144 -9.74 2.70 17.83
CA TYR A 144 -10.28 4.01 17.40
C TYR A 144 -9.44 5.22 17.84
N SER A 145 -8.39 5.02 18.59
CA SER A 145 -7.53 6.05 19.17
C SER A 145 -6.16 6.24 18.51
N PHE A 146 -5.69 5.33 17.62
CA PHE A 146 -4.32 5.44 17.12
C PHE A 146 -4.24 5.24 15.60
N TYR A 147 -3.97 6.30 14.88
CA TYR A 147 -3.38 6.23 13.54
C TYR A 147 -1.88 6.00 13.70
N THR A 148 -1.31 4.97 13.09
CA THR A 148 0.11 4.66 13.23
C THR A 148 0.78 4.69 11.87
N ASP A 149 1.73 5.60 11.68
CA ASP A 149 2.69 5.56 10.60
C ASP A 149 4.07 5.20 11.13
N GLU A 150 4.76 4.32 10.41
CA GLU A 150 6.06 3.83 10.81
C GLU A 150 7.16 4.47 9.96
N PHE A 151 8.22 4.90 10.64
CA PHE A 151 9.41 5.47 10.04
C PHE A 151 10.67 4.70 10.47
N ALA A 152 11.76 4.88 9.73
CA ALA A 152 13.06 4.27 10.03
C ALA A 152 12.97 2.75 10.26
N SER A 153 12.30 2.02 9.33
CA SER A 153 12.11 0.56 9.41
C SER A 153 11.41 0.11 10.70
N GLY A 154 10.36 0.82 11.11
CA GLY A 154 9.54 0.49 12.27
C GLY A 154 10.12 0.89 13.63
N LYS A 155 11.25 1.62 13.66
CA LYS A 155 11.88 2.06 14.91
C LYS A 155 11.23 3.31 15.51
N VAL A 156 10.60 4.12 14.68
CA VAL A 156 9.91 5.36 15.06
C VAL A 156 8.48 5.26 14.57
N GLN A 157 7.53 5.63 15.41
CA GLN A 157 6.10 5.66 15.08
C GLN A 157 5.53 7.06 15.31
N LEU A 158 4.60 7.44 14.42
CA LEU A 158 3.68 8.55 14.61
C LEU A 158 2.32 7.93 14.94
N ILE A 159 1.73 8.33 16.05
CA ILE A 159 0.38 7.93 16.43
C ILE A 159 -0.52 9.14 16.61
N ASP A 160 -1.78 8.98 16.20
CA ASP A 160 -2.83 9.95 16.46
C ASP A 160 -3.65 9.46 17.66
N PHE A 161 -3.74 10.27 18.69
CA PHE A 161 -4.50 9.94 19.90
C PHE A 161 -5.58 11.00 20.15
N ASN A 162 -6.84 10.59 20.06
CA ASN A 162 -7.97 11.43 20.45
C ASN A 162 -8.12 11.37 21.98
N ILE A 163 -7.93 12.49 22.65
CA ILE A 163 -8.02 12.56 24.11
C ILE A 163 -9.46 12.45 24.63
N GLY A 164 -10.46 12.67 23.76
CA GLY A 164 -11.87 12.58 24.14
C GLY A 164 -12.21 13.42 25.36
N THR A 165 -12.74 12.76 26.38
CA THR A 165 -13.05 13.37 27.70
C THR A 165 -12.07 12.93 28.79
N ASN A 166 -10.85 12.49 28.43
CA ASN A 166 -9.89 11.98 29.40
C ASN A 166 -9.32 13.11 30.28
N GLU A 167 -9.65 13.06 31.58
CA GLU A 167 -9.24 14.05 32.58
C GLU A 167 -7.72 14.11 32.81
N ASP A 168 -6.96 13.07 32.39
CA ASP A 168 -5.51 13.09 32.49
C ASP A 168 -4.86 14.08 31.52
N PHE A 169 -5.58 14.51 30.48
CA PHE A 169 -5.11 15.42 29.44
C PHE A 169 -5.82 16.76 29.44
N ILE A 170 -7.15 16.75 29.64
CA ILE A 170 -7.97 17.95 29.50
C ILE A 170 -7.60 19.01 30.54
N GLY A 171 -7.43 20.26 30.08
CA GLY A 171 -7.09 21.39 30.92
C GLY A 171 -5.65 21.43 31.41
N LYS A 172 -4.83 20.41 31.07
CA LYS A 172 -3.41 20.37 31.43
C LYS A 172 -2.55 20.95 30.32
N LYS A 173 -1.45 21.56 30.72
CA LYS A 173 -0.36 21.91 29.77
C LYS A 173 0.38 20.66 29.36
N ILE A 174 0.84 20.62 28.13
CA ILE A 174 1.60 19.47 27.60
C ILE A 174 2.80 19.12 28.50
N MET A 175 3.50 20.14 29.01
CA MET A 175 4.67 19.96 29.90
C MET A 175 4.33 19.33 31.26
N ASP A 176 3.07 19.36 31.66
CA ASP A 176 2.61 18.85 32.95
C ASP A 176 1.98 17.42 32.82
N ILE A 177 1.98 16.87 31.61
CA ILE A 177 1.41 15.53 31.35
C ILE A 177 2.49 14.48 31.60
N GLU A 178 2.24 13.62 32.55
CA GLU A 178 3.18 12.54 32.88
C GLU A 178 3.29 11.53 31.71
N GLY A 179 4.51 11.05 31.52
CA GLY A 179 4.78 9.97 30.58
C GLY A 179 4.94 10.34 29.13
N LEU A 180 5.09 11.62 28.85
CA LEU A 180 5.49 12.13 27.56
C LEU A 180 7.01 12.42 27.47
N ASP A 181 7.79 12.14 28.52
CA ASP A 181 9.23 12.51 28.61
C ASP A 181 10.09 12.00 27.43
N SER A 182 9.71 10.84 26.87
CA SER A 182 10.39 10.24 25.71
C SER A 182 9.59 10.31 24.42
N LEU A 183 8.52 11.09 24.40
CA LEU A 183 7.60 11.28 23.30
C LEU A 183 7.49 12.74 22.93
N ILE A 184 7.21 13.03 21.66
CA ILE A 184 7.01 14.39 21.16
C ILE A 184 5.57 14.51 20.64
N ILE A 185 4.82 15.47 21.16
CA ILE A 185 3.58 15.89 20.51
C ILE A 185 3.96 16.84 19.38
N ALA A 186 3.91 16.33 18.16
CA ALA A 186 4.31 17.05 16.96
C ALA A 186 3.25 18.05 16.49
N ALA A 187 1.99 17.70 16.67
CA ALA A 187 0.85 18.54 16.31
C ALA A 187 -0.35 18.23 17.20
N VAL A 188 -1.32 19.13 17.23
CA VAL A 188 -2.64 18.93 17.81
C VAL A 188 -3.68 19.34 16.77
N THR A 189 -4.64 18.48 16.49
CA THR A 189 -5.81 18.83 15.68
C THR A 189 -6.96 19.20 16.63
N ARG A 190 -7.43 20.42 16.50
CA ARG A 190 -8.55 20.99 17.27
C ARG A 190 -9.59 21.54 16.32
N ASN A 191 -10.83 21.08 16.41
CA ASN A 191 -11.93 21.50 15.51
C ASN A 191 -11.59 21.42 14.02
N GLY A 192 -10.76 20.42 13.62
CA GLY A 192 -10.32 20.23 12.25
C GLY A 192 -9.13 21.09 11.80
N GLU A 193 -8.66 22.01 12.64
CA GLU A 193 -7.45 22.81 12.40
C GLU A 193 -6.23 22.21 13.08
N ILE A 194 -5.08 22.30 12.43
CA ILE A 194 -3.79 21.80 12.96
C ILE A 194 -3.05 22.94 13.61
N LEU A 195 -2.64 22.76 14.86
CA LEU A 195 -1.73 23.66 15.57
C LEU A 195 -0.42 22.94 15.94
N ILE A 196 0.68 23.67 15.89
CA ILE A 196 1.97 23.16 16.35
C ILE A 196 2.11 23.56 17.82
N PRO A 197 2.08 22.60 18.75
CA PRO A 197 2.06 22.90 20.17
C PRO A 197 3.47 23.19 20.71
N ASN A 198 3.47 23.78 21.90
CA ASN A 198 4.63 23.87 22.77
C ASN A 198 4.29 23.39 24.18
N GLY A 199 5.25 23.33 25.10
CA GLY A 199 5.04 22.83 26.46
C GLY A 199 3.96 23.57 27.25
N SER A 200 3.64 24.84 26.94
CA SER A 200 2.60 25.64 27.59
C SER A 200 1.21 25.52 26.94
N THR A 201 1.11 24.78 25.84
CA THR A 201 -0.18 24.53 25.16
C THR A 201 -1.08 23.70 26.06
N VAL A 202 -2.30 24.20 26.31
CA VAL A 202 -3.32 23.49 27.09
C VAL A 202 -4.16 22.64 26.15
N LEU A 203 -4.35 21.38 26.51
CA LEU A 203 -5.20 20.45 25.75
C LEU A 203 -6.68 20.63 26.11
N GLU A 204 -7.53 20.53 25.12
CA GLU A 204 -8.98 20.67 25.24
C GLU A 204 -9.72 19.38 24.88
N THR A 205 -10.99 19.30 25.27
CA THR A 205 -11.85 18.14 24.94
C THR A 205 -11.85 17.88 23.44
N ASP A 206 -11.78 16.58 23.06
CA ASP A 206 -11.77 16.09 21.70
C ASP A 206 -10.56 16.52 20.84
N ASP A 207 -9.52 17.12 21.43
CA ASP A 207 -8.24 17.29 20.73
C ASP A 207 -7.70 15.95 20.25
N VAL A 208 -7.16 15.92 19.04
CA VAL A 208 -6.36 14.80 18.55
C VAL A 208 -4.89 15.20 18.62
N ILE A 209 -4.13 14.54 19.47
CA ILE A 209 -2.70 14.77 19.60
C ILE A 209 -1.93 13.79 18.69
N HIS A 210 -0.97 14.33 17.94
CA HIS A 210 -0.09 13.58 17.05
C HIS A 210 1.25 13.37 17.73
N ILE A 211 1.53 12.15 18.16
CA ILE A 211 2.67 11.80 19.00
C ILE A 211 3.71 11.04 18.18
N ILE A 212 4.95 11.49 18.22
CA ILE A 212 6.10 10.79 17.63
C ILE A 212 7.01 10.25 18.74
N GLY A 213 7.43 9.01 18.58
CA GLY A 213 8.37 8.40 19.50
C GLY A 213 8.92 7.06 19.03
N ASN A 214 9.79 6.49 19.85
CA ASN A 214 10.26 5.12 19.66
C ASN A 214 9.09 4.15 19.89
N THR A 215 9.00 3.10 19.08
CA THR A 215 7.94 2.09 19.14
C THR A 215 7.68 1.57 20.55
N LYS A 216 8.74 1.29 21.32
CA LYS A 216 8.60 0.78 22.70
C LYS A 216 7.99 1.82 23.67
N GLU A 217 8.33 3.09 23.49
CA GLU A 217 7.79 4.16 24.34
C GLU A 217 6.33 4.46 23.97
N ILE A 218 5.99 4.39 22.70
CA ILE A 218 4.61 4.46 22.21
C ILE A 218 3.77 3.31 22.79
N GLU A 219 4.29 2.09 22.79
CA GLU A 219 3.62 0.94 23.42
C GLU A 219 3.40 1.14 24.92
N ARG A 220 4.42 1.64 25.64
CA ARG A 220 4.29 1.96 27.07
C ARG A 220 3.26 3.03 27.35
N PHE A 221 3.25 4.08 26.54
CA PHE A 221 2.25 5.14 26.62
C PHE A 221 0.84 4.59 26.40
N SER A 222 0.65 3.81 25.33
CA SER A 222 -0.62 3.15 25.01
C SER A 222 -1.11 2.23 26.15
N HIS A 223 -0.17 1.52 26.80
CA HIS A 223 -0.50 0.67 27.96
C HIS A 223 -0.99 1.45 29.18
N ARG A 224 -0.46 2.65 29.41
CA ARG A 224 -0.87 3.51 30.54
C ARG A 224 -2.25 4.12 30.35
N LEU A 225 -2.67 4.36 29.12
CA LEU A 225 -3.99 4.89 28.82
C LEU A 225 -5.13 3.93 29.18
N GLY A 226 -4.80 2.71 29.60
CA GLY A 226 -5.72 1.74 30.18
C GLY A 226 -6.47 0.88 29.16
N GLU A 227 -7.19 -0.13 29.69
CA GLU A 227 -7.96 -1.09 28.87
C GLU A 227 -9.12 -0.44 28.10
N ASP A 228 -9.64 0.69 28.52
CA ASP A 228 -10.75 1.37 27.83
C ASP A 228 -10.34 1.88 26.44
N TYR A 229 -9.06 2.18 26.22
CA TYR A 229 -8.51 2.53 24.91
C TYR A 229 -8.15 1.30 24.06
N ARG A 230 -7.99 0.11 24.70
CA ARG A 230 -7.82 -1.19 24.05
C ARG A 230 -9.15 -1.86 23.65
N ARG A 231 -10.26 -1.41 24.22
CA ARG A 231 -11.54 -2.16 24.26
C ARG A 231 -12.36 -2.20 22.98
N LYS A 232 -11.86 -1.75 21.84
CA LYS A 232 -12.55 -2.01 20.56
C LYS A 232 -11.63 -2.64 19.51
N LEU A 233 -10.81 -3.60 19.91
CA LEU A 233 -10.25 -4.52 18.93
C LEU A 233 -11.39 -5.30 18.30
N VAL A 234 -11.46 -5.24 16.99
CA VAL A 234 -12.40 -6.05 16.21
C VAL A 234 -12.12 -7.51 16.54
N SER A 235 -13.10 -8.22 17.09
CA SER A 235 -12.94 -9.64 17.45
C SER A 235 -13.54 -10.58 16.39
N ASN A 236 -14.52 -10.08 15.64
CA ASN A 236 -15.22 -10.85 14.61
C ASN A 236 -15.30 -10.03 13.32
N VAL A 237 -14.93 -10.63 12.20
CA VAL A 237 -14.99 -10.00 10.87
C VAL A 237 -15.72 -10.92 9.90
N MET A 238 -16.65 -10.38 9.14
CA MET A 238 -17.29 -11.08 8.03
C MET A 238 -16.69 -10.52 6.73
N ILE A 239 -16.21 -11.41 5.87
CA ILE A 239 -15.64 -11.08 4.57
C ILE A 239 -16.60 -11.62 3.49
N LEU A 240 -17.04 -10.74 2.60
CA LEU A 240 -17.86 -11.12 1.44
C LEU A 240 -16.95 -11.19 0.21
N GLY A 241 -16.75 -12.41 -0.31
CA GLY A 241 -15.91 -12.74 -1.46
C GLY A 241 -14.58 -13.38 -1.07
N GLY A 242 -14.34 -14.58 -1.61
CA GLY A 242 -13.13 -15.39 -1.43
C GLY A 242 -12.06 -15.18 -2.49
N GLY A 243 -12.06 -14.05 -3.21
CA GLY A 243 -10.98 -13.69 -4.13
C GLY A 243 -9.66 -13.43 -3.41
N ASN A 244 -8.62 -13.01 -4.14
CA ASN A 244 -7.27 -12.82 -3.55
C ASN A 244 -7.26 -11.85 -2.36
N VAL A 245 -7.97 -10.71 -2.45
CA VAL A 245 -8.04 -9.75 -1.34
C VAL A 245 -8.69 -10.39 -0.12
N GLY A 246 -9.82 -11.09 -0.29
CA GLY A 246 -10.52 -11.78 0.79
C GLY A 246 -9.66 -12.86 1.44
N TYR A 247 -8.95 -13.64 0.64
CA TYR A 247 -7.99 -14.66 1.11
C TYR A 247 -6.86 -14.03 1.95
N TYR A 248 -6.15 -13.03 1.41
CA TYR A 248 -5.07 -12.37 2.14
C TYR A 248 -5.57 -11.74 3.44
N LEU A 249 -6.72 -11.06 3.40
CA LEU A 249 -7.30 -10.45 4.59
C LEU A 249 -7.67 -11.50 5.64
N ALA A 250 -8.35 -12.59 5.25
CA ALA A 250 -8.71 -13.68 6.16
C ALA A 250 -7.47 -14.29 6.82
N GLN A 251 -6.45 -14.63 6.03
CA GLN A 251 -5.19 -15.19 6.53
C GLN A 251 -4.51 -14.26 7.55
N ARG A 252 -4.51 -12.97 7.30
CA ARG A 252 -3.88 -11.99 8.19
C ARG A 252 -4.66 -11.76 9.47
N LEU A 253 -5.98 -11.68 9.37
CA LEU A 253 -6.84 -11.53 10.55
C LEU A 253 -6.80 -12.76 11.45
N ALA A 254 -6.75 -13.98 10.88
CA ALA A 254 -6.59 -15.22 11.62
C ALA A 254 -5.28 -15.23 12.42
N LYS A 255 -4.15 -14.79 11.83
CA LYS A 255 -2.87 -14.64 12.55
C LYS A 255 -2.97 -13.70 13.74
N ASN A 256 -3.84 -12.71 13.70
CA ASN A 256 -4.12 -11.77 14.78
C ASN A 256 -5.20 -12.27 15.75
N LYS A 257 -5.59 -13.55 15.66
CA LYS A 257 -6.60 -14.19 16.51
C LYS A 257 -7.99 -13.55 16.42
N ILE A 258 -8.30 -12.94 15.27
CA ILE A 258 -9.63 -12.42 14.96
C ILE A 258 -10.44 -13.55 14.35
N GLN A 259 -11.66 -13.74 14.83
CA GLN A 259 -12.57 -14.71 14.26
C GLN A 259 -13.08 -14.21 12.90
N VAL A 260 -12.89 -15.00 11.84
CA VAL A 260 -13.25 -14.63 10.49
C VAL A 260 -14.36 -15.53 9.97
N THR A 261 -15.42 -14.92 9.42
CA THR A 261 -16.44 -15.62 8.64
C THR A 261 -16.29 -15.17 7.19
N LEU A 262 -15.90 -16.07 6.28
CA LEU A 262 -15.77 -15.78 4.87
C LEU A 262 -16.96 -16.38 4.10
N ILE A 263 -17.62 -15.55 3.29
CA ILE A 263 -18.76 -15.94 2.45
C ILE A 263 -18.32 -15.87 0.99
N GLU A 264 -18.39 -17.01 0.29
CA GLU A 264 -18.08 -17.15 -1.13
C GLU A 264 -19.22 -17.88 -1.83
N GLN A 265 -19.59 -17.45 -3.03
CA GLN A 265 -20.65 -18.05 -3.82
C GLN A 265 -20.20 -19.27 -4.63
N ASP A 266 -18.91 -19.29 -5.01
CA ASP A 266 -18.28 -20.38 -5.75
C ASP A 266 -17.93 -21.51 -4.78
N LYS A 267 -18.55 -22.69 -4.98
CA LYS A 267 -18.37 -23.84 -4.08
C LYS A 267 -16.96 -24.42 -4.16
N GLU A 268 -16.34 -24.46 -5.34
CA GLU A 268 -15.00 -24.99 -5.52
C GLU A 268 -14.01 -24.09 -4.79
N ARG A 269 -14.14 -22.78 -4.98
CA ARG A 269 -13.34 -21.79 -4.27
C ARG A 269 -13.55 -21.83 -2.75
N CYS A 270 -14.79 -22.05 -2.30
CA CYS A 270 -15.10 -22.21 -0.88
C CYS A 270 -14.35 -23.40 -0.26
N GLN A 271 -14.32 -24.52 -0.99
CA GLN A 271 -13.59 -25.72 -0.55
C GLN A 271 -12.09 -25.49 -0.50
N GLU A 272 -11.49 -24.91 -1.54
CA GLU A 272 -10.06 -24.53 -1.55
C GLU A 272 -9.70 -23.64 -0.34
N LEU A 273 -10.51 -22.61 -0.09
CA LEU A 273 -10.26 -21.70 1.03
C LEU A 273 -10.37 -22.39 2.39
N SER A 274 -11.28 -23.35 2.53
CA SER A 274 -11.43 -24.12 3.78
C SER A 274 -10.25 -25.06 4.05
N GLU A 275 -9.49 -25.45 3.01
CA GLU A 275 -8.29 -26.29 3.15
C GLU A 275 -7.03 -25.49 3.49
N ILE A 276 -6.97 -24.21 3.07
CA ILE A 276 -5.77 -23.37 3.20
C ILE A 276 -5.85 -22.31 4.30
N LEU A 277 -7.04 -22.04 4.83
CA LEU A 277 -7.26 -21.12 5.94
C LEU A 277 -7.48 -21.92 7.23
N ASP A 278 -6.49 -21.84 8.15
CA ASP A 278 -6.61 -22.42 9.48
C ASP A 278 -7.57 -21.57 10.35
N ASN A 279 -8.84 -21.97 10.44
CA ASN A 279 -9.80 -21.43 11.43
C ASN A 279 -10.88 -22.44 11.77
#